data_fc4eefd81b79776a81f08830398e12cf
#
_entry.id   fc4eefd81b79776a81f08830398e12cf
#
_cell.length_a   1.000
_cell.length_b   1.000
_cell.length_c   1.000
_cell.angle_alpha   90.00
_cell.angle_beta   90.00
_cell.angle_gamma   90.00
#
_symmetry.space_group_name_H-M   'P 1'
#
loop_
_entity.id
_entity.type
_entity.pdbx_description
1 polymer ?
#
loop_
_entity_poly.entity_id
_entity_poly.type
_entity_poly.pdbx_seq_one_letter_code
_entity_poly.pdbx_strand_id
1 'polypeptide(L)'
;MTSVTSNKSQSSLGSFFKAVVVMLAAAAFFIISLLILWLSQTPTGATITNSLSALFAMNSVQSWWYVTRAAGLTSYFLMWLSMVWGMAVSTKFFHPVVEGTYSYDFHEFLSLLGIGFVILHVVVLMVDKYLAFNIFQILIPFVDTYRPLWVGIGIIGFYLFLLVTVTFYLKKYIGSQAFRSIHMLSLVGYIGATLHGLLAGTDSALPVTKLLYVGTSLVVLFLTVYWIVIGLMTKQEKARAAAIAARAKRQPQRLSPNRR
;
A
#
# COMPACT_ATOMS: atom_id res chain seq x y z
N MET A 1 -36.88 2.49 -21.36
CA MET A 1 -36.10 1.72 -20.38
C MET A 1 -34.72 1.25 -20.88
N THR A 2 -34.17 1.79 -21.94
CA THR A 2 -32.95 1.32 -22.63
C THR A 2 -31.68 2.16 -22.42
N SER A 3 -31.75 3.29 -21.71
CA SER A 3 -30.60 4.21 -21.56
C SER A 3 -29.71 3.95 -20.31
N VAL A 4 -30.21 3.22 -19.31
CA VAL A 4 -29.50 2.99 -18.04
C VAL A 4 -28.45 1.86 -18.14
N THR A 5 -28.68 0.88 -19.02
CA THR A 5 -27.75 -0.26 -19.20
C THR A 5 -26.49 0.07 -20.01
N SER A 6 -26.60 1.03 -20.96
CA SER A 6 -25.46 1.45 -21.80
C SER A 6 -24.37 2.21 -21.02
N ASN A 7 -24.77 3.05 -20.06
CA ASN A 7 -23.80 3.85 -19.27
C ASN A 7 -22.99 3.01 -18.28
N LYS A 8 -23.56 1.92 -17.76
CA LYS A 8 -22.89 0.99 -16.83
C LYS A 8 -21.83 0.13 -17.52
N SER A 9 -22.04 -0.21 -18.80
CA SER A 9 -21.07 -0.96 -19.62
C SER A 9 -19.87 -0.11 -20.01
N GLN A 10 -20.08 1.15 -20.40
CA GLN A 10 -18.98 2.06 -20.76
C GLN A 10 -18.08 2.40 -19.56
N SER A 11 -18.64 2.61 -18.37
CA SER A 11 -17.85 2.87 -17.16
C SER A 11 -17.01 1.65 -16.74
N SER A 12 -17.50 0.45 -16.97
CA SER A 12 -16.80 -0.80 -16.65
C SER A 12 -15.63 -1.09 -17.61
N LEU A 13 -15.79 -0.75 -18.88
CA LEU A 13 -14.75 -0.92 -19.89
C LEU A 13 -13.60 0.10 -19.67
N GLY A 14 -13.95 1.34 -19.30
CA GLY A 14 -12.99 2.38 -18.97
C GLY A 14 -12.14 2.03 -17.74
N SER A 15 -12.75 1.46 -16.69
CA SER A 15 -12.02 1.00 -15.49
C SER A 15 -11.08 -0.17 -15.80
N PHE A 16 -11.55 -1.12 -16.62
CA PHE A 16 -10.70 -2.23 -17.07
C PHE A 16 -9.51 -1.74 -17.88
N PHE A 17 -9.73 -0.81 -18.80
CA PHE A 17 -8.65 -0.23 -19.62
C PHE A 17 -7.62 0.52 -18.77
N LYS A 18 -8.07 1.32 -17.80
CA LYS A 18 -7.19 1.98 -16.83
C LYS A 18 -6.37 0.98 -16.02
N ALA A 19 -6.99 -0.07 -15.51
CA ALA A 19 -6.28 -1.12 -14.78
C ALA A 19 -5.21 -1.81 -15.63
N VAL A 20 -5.54 -2.16 -16.87
CA VAL A 20 -4.59 -2.75 -17.84
C VAL A 20 -3.44 -1.79 -18.13
N VAL A 21 -3.73 -0.50 -18.36
CA VAL A 21 -2.70 0.51 -18.62
C VAL A 21 -1.79 0.68 -17.41
N VAL A 22 -2.32 0.74 -16.20
CA VAL A 22 -1.51 0.84 -14.96
C VAL A 22 -0.65 -0.41 -14.77
N MET A 23 -1.20 -1.60 -14.99
CA MET A 23 -0.44 -2.86 -14.90
C MET A 23 0.67 -2.92 -15.95
N LEU A 24 0.38 -2.51 -17.20
CA LEU A 24 1.38 -2.45 -18.26
C LEU A 24 2.45 -1.40 -17.97
N ALA A 25 2.08 -0.23 -17.44
CA ALA A 25 3.03 0.80 -17.03
C ALA A 25 3.92 0.33 -15.88
N ALA A 26 3.36 -0.34 -14.87
CA ALA A 26 4.13 -0.92 -13.77
C ALA A 26 5.07 -2.04 -14.27
N ALA A 27 4.59 -2.92 -15.13
CA ALA A 27 5.41 -3.96 -15.76
C ALA A 27 6.51 -3.38 -16.64
N ALA A 28 6.19 -2.37 -17.45
CA ALA A 28 7.17 -1.65 -18.28
C ALA A 28 8.23 -0.96 -17.41
N PHE A 29 7.80 -0.27 -16.33
CA PHE A 29 8.71 0.36 -15.40
C PHE A 29 9.65 -0.66 -14.74
N PHE A 30 9.11 -1.82 -14.32
CA PHE A 30 9.91 -2.90 -13.76
C PHE A 30 10.90 -3.49 -14.78
N ILE A 31 10.45 -3.76 -16.02
CA ILE A 31 11.29 -4.26 -17.09
C ILE A 31 12.38 -3.23 -17.45
N ILE A 32 12.04 -1.95 -17.56
CA ILE A 32 13.00 -0.87 -17.83
C ILE A 32 14.02 -0.78 -16.69
N SER A 33 13.58 -0.90 -15.43
CA SER A 33 14.49 -0.92 -14.28
C SER A 33 15.46 -2.09 -14.33
N LEU A 34 14.98 -3.30 -14.67
CA LEU A 34 15.84 -4.47 -14.85
C LEU A 34 16.80 -4.30 -16.06
N LEU A 35 16.34 -3.69 -17.14
CA LEU A 35 17.15 -3.40 -18.31
C LEU A 35 18.26 -2.38 -17.99
N ILE A 36 17.93 -1.31 -17.26
CA ILE A 36 18.91 -0.34 -16.76
C ILE A 36 19.94 -1.01 -15.87
N LEU A 37 19.51 -1.89 -14.98
CA LEU A 37 20.38 -2.66 -14.10
C LEU A 37 21.30 -3.60 -14.89
N TRP A 38 20.76 -4.33 -15.87
CA TRP A 38 21.56 -5.19 -16.72
C TRP A 38 22.55 -4.36 -17.54
N LEU A 39 22.09 -3.24 -18.12
CA LEU A 39 22.94 -2.32 -18.86
C LEU A 39 24.06 -1.74 -17.97
N SER A 40 23.76 -1.40 -16.71
CA SER A 40 24.75 -0.84 -15.78
C SER A 40 25.91 -1.80 -15.46
N GLN A 41 25.71 -3.10 -15.65
CA GLN A 41 26.75 -4.12 -15.52
C GLN A 41 27.65 -4.24 -16.75
N THR A 42 27.27 -3.61 -17.88
CA THR A 42 28.09 -3.56 -19.11
C THR A 42 29.11 -2.41 -19.02
N PRO A 43 30.25 -2.49 -19.75
CA PRO A 43 31.23 -1.40 -19.79
C PRO A 43 30.61 -0.06 -20.24
N THR A 44 29.69 -0.10 -21.20
CA THR A 44 28.96 1.07 -21.70
C THR A 44 28.02 1.65 -20.64
N GLY A 45 27.30 0.79 -19.93
CA GLY A 45 26.43 1.21 -18.82
C GLY A 45 27.20 1.78 -17.64
N ALA A 46 28.35 1.21 -17.30
CA ALA A 46 29.25 1.77 -16.29
C ALA A 46 29.71 3.17 -16.66
N THR A 47 30.01 3.43 -17.93
CA THR A 47 30.37 4.76 -18.43
C THR A 47 29.22 5.75 -18.28
N ILE A 48 28.00 5.34 -18.64
CA ILE A 48 26.78 6.16 -18.48
C ILE A 48 26.52 6.46 -17.01
N THR A 49 26.58 5.45 -16.14
CA THR A 49 26.37 5.60 -14.69
C THR A 49 27.40 6.55 -14.08
N ASN A 50 28.68 6.43 -14.46
CA ASN A 50 29.74 7.32 -14.01
C ASN A 50 29.54 8.76 -14.50
N SER A 51 29.08 8.93 -15.74
CA SER A 51 28.78 10.26 -16.31
C SER A 51 27.60 10.92 -15.60
N LEU A 52 26.53 10.18 -15.32
CA LEU A 52 25.39 10.65 -14.53
C LEU A 52 25.80 10.99 -13.09
N SER A 53 26.60 10.14 -12.47
CA SER A 53 27.13 10.40 -11.12
C SER A 53 27.99 11.68 -11.07
N ALA A 54 28.78 11.93 -12.10
CA ALA A 54 29.54 13.17 -12.23
C ALA A 54 28.64 14.39 -12.44
N LEU A 55 27.60 14.27 -13.26
CA LEU A 55 26.64 15.34 -13.56
C LEU A 55 25.89 15.80 -12.30
N PHE A 56 25.51 14.86 -11.42
CA PHE A 56 24.81 15.15 -10.18
C PHE A 56 25.74 15.31 -8.96
N ALA A 57 27.05 15.46 -9.18
CA ALA A 57 28.08 15.49 -8.14
C ALA A 57 28.02 14.27 -7.17
N MET A 58 27.49 13.15 -7.64
CA MET A 58 27.34 11.90 -6.88
C MET A 58 28.61 11.03 -6.99
N ASN A 59 29.78 11.65 -6.89
CA ASN A 59 31.07 10.96 -7.13
C ASN A 59 31.57 10.13 -5.95
N SER A 60 30.87 10.15 -4.80
CA SER A 60 31.22 9.34 -3.64
C SER A 60 30.48 8.01 -3.67
N VAL A 61 31.16 6.95 -3.25
CA VAL A 61 30.56 5.61 -3.03
C VAL A 61 29.34 5.69 -2.10
N GLN A 62 29.31 6.67 -1.22
CA GLN A 62 28.24 6.90 -0.24
C GLN A 62 26.99 7.57 -0.84
N SER A 63 27.05 8.20 -2.00
CA SER A 63 25.90 8.96 -2.56
C SER A 63 24.72 8.06 -2.86
N TRP A 64 24.93 6.90 -3.47
CA TRP A 64 23.88 5.92 -3.74
C TRP A 64 23.26 5.37 -2.46
N TRP A 65 24.06 5.18 -1.45
CA TRP A 65 23.60 4.77 -0.12
C TRP A 65 22.68 5.82 0.54
N TYR A 66 22.96 7.13 0.40
CA TYR A 66 22.05 8.18 0.85
C TYR A 66 20.73 8.18 0.07
N VAL A 67 20.78 8.00 -1.25
CA VAL A 67 19.58 7.96 -2.10
C VAL A 67 18.71 6.75 -1.73
N THR A 68 19.29 5.59 -1.55
CA THR A 68 18.54 4.38 -1.16
C THR A 68 17.83 4.56 0.19
N ARG A 69 18.51 5.15 1.16
CA ARG A 69 17.94 5.44 2.48
C ARG A 69 16.81 6.46 2.42
N ALA A 70 17.02 7.55 1.69
CA ALA A 70 16.01 8.57 1.49
C ALA A 70 14.76 7.98 0.79
N ALA A 71 14.96 7.18 -0.25
CA ALA A 71 13.87 6.50 -0.96
C ALA A 71 13.12 5.53 -0.04
N GLY A 72 13.83 4.75 0.78
CA GLY A 72 13.23 3.83 1.75
C GLY A 72 12.40 4.55 2.82
N LEU A 73 12.93 5.62 3.41
CA LEU A 73 12.19 6.42 4.40
C LEU A 73 10.98 7.14 3.80
N THR A 74 11.13 7.69 2.58
CA THR A 74 10.02 8.34 1.85
C THR A 74 8.92 7.33 1.54
N SER A 75 9.28 6.16 1.05
CA SER A 75 8.36 5.06 0.80
C SER A 75 7.60 4.66 2.07
N TYR A 76 8.32 4.44 3.17
CA TYR A 76 7.72 4.11 4.46
C TYR A 76 6.70 5.17 4.90
N PHE A 77 7.06 6.46 4.81
CA PHE A 77 6.17 7.56 5.17
C PHE A 77 4.92 7.64 4.28
N LEU A 78 5.08 7.45 2.97
CA LEU A 78 3.95 7.42 2.03
C LEU A 78 3.02 6.24 2.29
N MET A 79 3.56 5.06 2.59
CA MET A 79 2.77 3.89 2.96
C MET A 79 2.03 4.11 4.29
N TRP A 80 2.69 4.71 5.29
CA TRP A 80 2.05 5.12 6.53
C TRP A 80 0.90 6.10 6.28
N LEU A 81 1.12 7.13 5.48
CA LEU A 81 0.09 8.12 5.15
C LEU A 81 -1.09 7.46 4.39
N SER A 82 -0.79 6.54 3.47
CA SER A 82 -1.82 5.74 2.79
C SER A 82 -2.63 4.89 3.78
N MET A 83 -1.98 4.25 4.77
CA MET A 83 -2.67 3.48 5.82
C MET A 83 -3.59 4.36 6.66
N VAL A 84 -3.10 5.51 7.14
CA VAL A 84 -3.88 6.48 7.92
C VAL A 84 -5.08 6.97 7.10
N TRP A 85 -4.85 7.35 5.85
CA TRP A 85 -5.91 7.83 4.97
C TRP A 85 -6.94 6.73 4.67
N GLY A 86 -6.51 5.51 4.36
CA GLY A 86 -7.40 4.37 4.11
C GLY A 86 -8.31 4.04 5.32
N MET A 87 -7.77 4.11 6.54
CA MET A 87 -8.56 3.94 7.76
C MET A 87 -9.53 5.10 7.97
N ALA A 88 -9.13 6.33 7.70
CA ALA A 88 -10.00 7.50 7.76
C ALA A 88 -11.17 7.43 6.74
N VAL A 89 -10.90 6.95 5.52
CA VAL A 89 -11.93 6.67 4.51
C VAL A 89 -12.90 5.59 4.99
N SER A 90 -12.39 4.50 5.56
CA SER A 90 -13.21 3.37 6.02
C SER A 90 -14.12 3.72 7.19
N THR A 91 -13.67 4.60 8.08
CA THR A 91 -14.45 5.12 9.22
C THR A 91 -15.35 6.31 8.86
N LYS A 92 -15.30 6.76 7.60
CA LYS A 92 -16.02 7.96 7.11
C LYS A 92 -15.67 9.24 7.88
N PHE A 93 -14.49 9.29 8.47
CA PHE A 93 -14.03 10.41 9.29
C PHE A 93 -14.02 11.74 8.52
N PHE A 94 -13.61 11.71 7.24
CA PHE A 94 -13.56 12.90 6.38
C PHE A 94 -14.85 13.15 5.58
N HIS A 95 -15.86 12.30 5.69
CA HIS A 95 -17.09 12.40 4.88
C HIS A 95 -17.81 13.77 4.95
N PRO A 96 -17.74 14.53 6.04
CA PRO A 96 -18.34 15.87 6.07
C PRO A 96 -17.56 16.93 5.29
N VAL A 97 -16.28 16.69 4.98
CA VAL A 97 -15.34 17.71 4.45
C VAL A 97 -14.82 17.36 3.06
N VAL A 98 -14.67 16.08 2.74
CA VAL A 98 -14.06 15.59 1.49
C VAL A 98 -15.01 14.64 0.78
N GLU A 99 -15.24 14.87 -0.52
CA GLU A 99 -16.02 13.95 -1.35
C GLU A 99 -15.37 12.55 -1.39
N GLY A 100 -16.22 11.51 -1.31
CA GLY A 100 -15.76 10.13 -1.24
C GLY A 100 -14.86 9.72 -2.42
N THR A 101 -15.19 10.17 -3.63
CA THR A 101 -14.40 9.87 -4.84
C THR A 101 -12.98 10.38 -4.72
N TYR A 102 -12.80 11.65 -4.34
CA TYR A 102 -11.49 12.26 -4.15
C TYR A 102 -10.66 11.53 -3.07
N SER A 103 -11.32 11.09 -1.99
CA SER A 103 -10.64 10.35 -0.92
C SER A 103 -10.10 8.99 -1.40
N TYR A 104 -10.82 8.29 -2.28
CA TYR A 104 -10.34 7.02 -2.87
C TYR A 104 -9.17 7.25 -3.84
N ASP A 105 -9.29 8.25 -4.71
CA ASP A 105 -8.25 8.58 -5.69
C ASP A 105 -6.95 9.00 -4.99
N PHE A 106 -7.05 9.77 -3.90
CA PHE A 106 -5.89 10.17 -3.12
C PHE A 106 -5.22 9.00 -2.40
N HIS A 107 -6.01 8.06 -1.84
CA HIS A 107 -5.47 6.83 -1.26
C HIS A 107 -4.73 5.98 -2.30
N GLU A 108 -5.31 5.84 -3.49
CA GLU A 108 -4.69 5.14 -4.63
C GLU A 108 -3.36 5.81 -5.01
N PHE A 109 -3.37 7.14 -5.18
CA PHE A 109 -2.18 7.91 -5.51
C PHE A 109 -1.04 7.72 -4.50
N LEU A 110 -1.34 7.82 -3.19
CA LEU A 110 -0.35 7.61 -2.13
C LEU A 110 0.22 6.19 -2.16
N SER A 111 -0.61 5.19 -2.40
CA SER A 111 -0.20 3.80 -2.46
C SER A 111 0.72 3.53 -3.64
N LEU A 112 0.38 4.04 -4.83
CA LEU A 112 1.19 3.89 -6.04
C LEU A 112 2.52 4.64 -5.92
N LEU A 113 2.49 5.86 -5.39
CA LEU A 113 3.69 6.65 -5.16
C LEU A 113 4.62 5.95 -4.14
N GLY A 114 4.05 5.39 -3.06
CA GLY A 114 4.80 4.61 -2.08
C GLY A 114 5.51 3.40 -2.70
N ILE A 115 4.80 2.64 -3.55
CA ILE A 115 5.39 1.51 -4.29
C ILE A 115 6.49 1.99 -5.22
N GLY A 116 6.30 3.12 -5.92
CA GLY A 116 7.33 3.72 -6.78
C GLY A 116 8.62 4.00 -6.02
N PHE A 117 8.51 4.54 -4.81
CA PHE A 117 9.69 4.78 -3.95
C PHE A 117 10.30 3.49 -3.39
N VAL A 118 9.51 2.41 -3.14
CA VAL A 118 10.08 1.09 -2.82
C VAL A 118 10.91 0.58 -3.99
N ILE A 119 10.39 0.67 -5.21
CA ILE A 119 11.12 0.24 -6.42
C ILE A 119 12.41 1.04 -6.58
N LEU A 120 12.35 2.36 -6.40
CA LEU A 120 13.54 3.21 -6.42
C LEU A 120 14.56 2.79 -5.35
N HIS A 121 14.12 2.54 -4.12
CA HIS A 121 14.96 2.04 -3.02
C HIS A 121 15.70 0.76 -3.42
N VAL A 122 14.96 -0.19 -3.98
CA VAL A 122 15.49 -1.50 -4.40
C VAL A 122 16.45 -1.37 -5.58
N VAL A 123 16.09 -0.58 -6.60
CA VAL A 123 16.93 -0.36 -7.78
C VAL A 123 18.26 0.29 -7.39
N VAL A 124 18.21 1.29 -6.51
CA VAL A 124 19.42 1.98 -6.07
C VAL A 124 20.31 1.06 -5.23
N LEU A 125 19.76 0.15 -4.40
CA LEU A 125 20.54 -0.88 -3.70
C LEU A 125 21.37 -1.77 -4.63
N MET A 126 20.86 -2.06 -5.84
CA MET A 126 21.61 -2.86 -6.81
C MET A 126 22.75 -2.07 -7.50
N VAL A 127 22.61 -0.74 -7.59
CA VAL A 127 23.65 0.15 -8.15
C VAL A 127 24.69 0.50 -7.10
N ASP A 128 24.33 0.41 -5.81
CA ASP A 128 25.21 0.71 -4.69
C ASP A 128 26.35 -0.32 -4.61
N LYS A 129 27.58 0.17 -4.75
CA LYS A 129 28.80 -0.67 -4.67
C LYS A 129 29.19 -1.05 -3.23
N TYR A 130 28.61 -0.41 -2.24
CA TYR A 130 28.95 -0.65 -0.83
C TYR A 130 28.29 -1.94 -0.31
N LEU A 131 27.01 -2.16 -0.60
CA LEU A 131 26.29 -3.38 -0.20
C LEU A 131 26.20 -4.43 -1.31
N ALA A 132 26.37 -4.01 -2.57
CA ALA A 132 26.45 -4.86 -3.78
C ALA A 132 25.36 -5.95 -3.86
N PHE A 133 24.11 -5.60 -3.58
CA PHE A 133 22.99 -6.54 -3.66
C PHE A 133 22.80 -7.07 -5.09
N ASN A 134 22.60 -8.36 -5.23
CA ASN A 134 22.21 -8.96 -6.49
C ASN A 134 20.68 -9.15 -6.58
N ILE A 135 20.19 -9.42 -7.78
CA ILE A 135 18.76 -9.55 -8.05
C ILE A 135 18.09 -10.65 -7.21
N PHE A 136 18.78 -11.74 -6.91
CA PHE A 136 18.23 -12.84 -6.11
C PHE A 136 18.06 -12.44 -4.65
N GLN A 137 19.00 -11.69 -4.09
CA GLN A 137 18.92 -11.17 -2.73
C GLN A 137 17.78 -10.17 -2.53
N ILE A 138 17.37 -9.49 -3.61
CA ILE A 138 16.28 -8.51 -3.59
C ILE A 138 14.92 -9.18 -3.79
N LEU A 139 14.84 -10.23 -4.62
CA LEU A 139 13.57 -10.87 -4.95
C LEU A 139 13.25 -12.06 -4.05
N ILE A 140 14.26 -12.78 -3.53
CA ILE A 140 14.02 -13.97 -2.72
C ILE A 140 14.20 -13.63 -1.24
N PRO A 141 13.16 -13.77 -0.40
CA PRO A 141 13.27 -13.51 1.03
C PRO A 141 14.32 -14.41 1.69
N PHE A 142 15.05 -13.88 2.66
CA PHE A 142 15.98 -14.60 3.55
C PHE A 142 17.27 -15.14 2.90
N VAL A 143 17.54 -14.84 1.63
CA VAL A 143 18.77 -15.31 0.91
C VAL A 143 19.93 -14.35 1.07
N ASP A 144 19.67 -13.15 1.55
CA ASP A 144 20.69 -12.12 1.73
C ASP A 144 21.70 -12.48 2.84
N THR A 145 22.91 -11.97 2.69
CA THR A 145 23.96 -12.07 3.72
C THR A 145 23.87 -10.94 4.75
N TYR A 146 23.28 -9.79 4.36
CA TYR A 146 23.06 -8.66 5.25
C TYR A 146 21.72 -8.77 5.97
N ARG A 147 21.75 -9.08 7.27
CA ARG A 147 20.55 -9.16 8.13
C ARG A 147 19.38 -9.94 7.48
N PRO A 148 19.60 -11.21 7.09
CA PRO A 148 18.70 -11.97 6.21
C PRO A 148 17.24 -11.99 6.66
N LEU A 149 16.99 -12.08 7.98
CA LEU A 149 15.63 -12.11 8.52
C LEU A 149 14.90 -10.78 8.26
N TRP A 150 15.54 -9.66 8.54
CA TRP A 150 14.90 -8.35 8.48
C TRP A 150 14.76 -7.85 7.04
N VAL A 151 15.74 -8.15 6.20
CA VAL A 151 15.62 -7.90 4.75
C VAL A 151 14.54 -8.77 4.15
N GLY A 152 14.48 -10.06 4.49
CA GLY A 152 13.44 -10.97 4.01
C GLY A 152 12.03 -10.56 4.43
N ILE A 153 11.84 -10.05 5.65
CA ILE A 153 10.57 -9.47 6.10
C ILE A 153 10.18 -8.24 5.25
N GLY A 154 11.15 -7.39 4.89
CA GLY A 154 10.92 -6.25 3.99
C GLY A 154 10.46 -6.69 2.61
N ILE A 155 11.07 -7.72 2.03
CA ILE A 155 10.69 -8.30 0.73
C ILE A 155 9.27 -8.85 0.79
N ILE A 156 8.92 -9.60 1.83
CA ILE A 156 7.55 -10.10 2.04
C ILE A 156 6.57 -8.92 2.18
N GLY A 157 6.92 -7.90 2.95
CA GLY A 157 6.14 -6.68 3.08
C GLY A 157 5.84 -6.03 1.73
N PHE A 158 6.85 -5.89 0.87
CA PHE A 158 6.69 -5.38 -0.48
C PHE A 158 5.73 -6.23 -1.32
N TYR A 159 5.87 -7.56 -1.29
CA TYR A 159 4.97 -8.46 -2.01
C TYR A 159 3.52 -8.35 -1.52
N LEU A 160 3.30 -8.18 -0.23
CA LEU A 160 1.96 -7.94 0.32
C LEU A 160 1.37 -6.61 -0.16
N PHE A 161 2.15 -5.53 -0.19
CA PHE A 161 1.69 -4.26 -0.73
C PHE A 161 1.38 -4.35 -2.22
N LEU A 162 2.23 -5.02 -3.00
CA LEU A 162 1.99 -5.23 -4.42
C LEU A 162 0.72 -6.04 -4.64
N LEU A 163 0.53 -7.14 -3.89
CA LEU A 163 -0.67 -7.98 -3.95
C LEU A 163 -1.93 -7.17 -3.65
N VAL A 164 -1.93 -6.39 -2.56
CA VAL A 164 -3.06 -5.55 -2.16
C VAL A 164 -3.38 -4.52 -3.26
N THR A 165 -2.37 -3.88 -3.83
CA THR A 165 -2.54 -2.89 -4.89
C THR A 165 -3.09 -3.52 -6.17
N VAL A 166 -2.54 -4.64 -6.61
CA VAL A 166 -3.03 -5.35 -7.81
C VAL A 166 -4.47 -5.82 -7.62
N THR A 167 -4.81 -6.34 -6.45
CA THR A 167 -6.18 -6.81 -6.17
C THR A 167 -7.21 -5.70 -6.12
N PHE A 168 -6.82 -4.45 -5.89
CA PHE A 168 -7.71 -3.29 -6.03
C PHE A 168 -8.24 -3.17 -7.46
N TYR A 169 -7.38 -3.29 -8.46
CA TYR A 169 -7.77 -3.26 -9.88
C TYR A 169 -8.54 -4.51 -10.30
N LEU A 170 -8.27 -5.64 -9.65
CA LEU A 170 -8.96 -6.91 -9.89
C LEU A 170 -10.27 -7.06 -9.09
N LYS A 171 -10.64 -6.10 -8.24
CA LYS A 171 -11.82 -6.13 -7.37
C LYS A 171 -13.12 -6.50 -8.10
N LYS A 172 -13.25 -6.07 -9.37
CA LYS A 172 -14.42 -6.41 -10.21
C LYS A 172 -14.54 -7.91 -10.45
N TYR A 173 -13.43 -8.62 -10.55
CA TYR A 173 -13.37 -10.06 -10.84
C TYR A 173 -13.41 -10.91 -9.58
N ILE A 174 -12.70 -10.52 -8.53
CA ILE A 174 -12.59 -11.29 -7.28
C ILE A 174 -13.74 -11.00 -6.30
N GLY A 175 -14.50 -9.94 -6.53
CA GLY A 175 -15.59 -9.51 -5.65
C GLY A 175 -15.13 -8.71 -4.44
N SER A 176 -16.08 -7.96 -3.87
CA SER A 176 -15.79 -7.03 -2.76
C SER A 176 -15.40 -7.70 -1.45
N GLN A 177 -15.84 -8.95 -1.21
CA GLN A 177 -15.53 -9.66 0.02
C GLN A 177 -14.07 -10.17 0.00
N ALA A 178 -13.67 -10.85 -1.08
CA ALA A 178 -12.29 -11.30 -1.26
C ALA A 178 -11.32 -10.13 -1.25
N PHE A 179 -11.63 -9.05 -2.00
CA PHE A 179 -10.83 -7.84 -1.99
C PHE A 179 -10.61 -7.30 -0.56
N ARG A 180 -11.67 -7.16 0.26
CA ARG A 180 -11.51 -6.65 1.63
C ARG A 180 -10.63 -7.54 2.49
N SER A 181 -10.76 -8.86 2.36
CA SER A 181 -9.91 -9.80 3.11
C SER A 181 -8.43 -9.68 2.73
N ILE A 182 -8.14 -9.58 1.43
CA ILE A 182 -6.78 -9.39 0.93
C ILE A 182 -6.26 -8.00 1.34
N HIS A 183 -7.10 -6.97 1.27
CA HIS A 183 -6.72 -5.61 1.63
C HIS A 183 -6.25 -5.49 3.09
N MET A 184 -6.78 -6.30 4.01
CA MET A 184 -6.31 -6.35 5.39
C MET A 184 -4.85 -6.79 5.54
N LEU A 185 -4.28 -7.47 4.55
CA LEU A 185 -2.86 -7.84 4.53
C LEU A 185 -1.94 -6.61 4.43
N SER A 186 -2.48 -5.45 4.03
CA SER A 186 -1.73 -4.19 4.06
C SER A 186 -1.21 -3.85 5.46
N LEU A 187 -1.96 -4.19 6.52
CA LEU A 187 -1.52 -4.00 7.91
C LEU A 187 -0.32 -4.89 8.23
N VAL A 188 -0.34 -6.15 7.78
CA VAL A 188 0.79 -7.09 7.95
C VAL A 188 2.01 -6.58 7.17
N GLY A 189 1.80 -6.12 5.92
CA GLY A 189 2.85 -5.50 5.11
C GLY A 189 3.46 -4.27 5.77
N TYR A 190 2.64 -3.40 6.38
CA TYR A 190 3.09 -2.22 7.11
C TYR A 190 3.94 -2.60 8.34
N ILE A 191 3.51 -3.59 9.13
CA ILE A 191 4.29 -4.12 10.26
C ILE A 191 5.64 -4.66 9.76
N GLY A 192 5.63 -5.42 8.67
CA GLY A 192 6.85 -5.93 8.04
C GLY A 192 7.80 -4.82 7.60
N ALA A 193 7.29 -3.78 6.93
CA ALA A 193 8.07 -2.62 6.51
C ALA A 193 8.65 -1.85 7.71
N THR A 194 7.87 -1.71 8.80
CA THR A 194 8.34 -1.08 10.05
C THR A 194 9.48 -1.87 10.69
N LEU A 195 9.33 -3.19 10.82
CA LEU A 195 10.37 -4.07 11.37
C LEU A 195 11.62 -4.07 10.48
N HIS A 196 11.44 -4.12 9.17
CA HIS A 196 12.53 -4.00 8.21
C HIS A 196 13.30 -2.69 8.40
N GLY A 197 12.60 -1.57 8.37
CA GLY A 197 13.23 -0.25 8.51
C GLY A 197 13.92 -0.06 9.87
N LEU A 198 13.33 -0.57 10.94
CA LEU A 198 13.87 -0.45 12.31
C LEU A 198 15.07 -1.38 12.55
N LEU A 199 15.05 -2.60 11.99
CA LEU A 199 16.00 -3.66 12.33
C LEU A 199 17.02 -3.96 11.22
N ALA A 200 16.73 -3.62 9.96
CA ALA A 200 17.69 -3.66 8.86
C ALA A 200 18.28 -2.28 8.53
N GLY A 201 17.53 -1.20 8.78
CA GLY A 201 17.99 0.16 8.48
C GLY A 201 19.19 0.59 9.33
N THR A 202 20.15 1.23 8.69
CA THR A 202 21.35 1.79 9.37
C THR A 202 21.04 3.05 10.17
N ASP A 203 19.96 3.78 9.79
CA ASP A 203 19.51 4.99 10.47
C ASP A 203 18.72 4.74 11.74
N SER A 204 18.36 3.50 12.01
CA SER A 204 17.59 3.12 13.19
C SER A 204 18.35 3.39 14.51
N ALA A 205 19.68 3.63 14.45
CA ALA A 205 20.44 4.09 15.59
C ALA A 205 20.08 5.53 16.03
N LEU A 206 19.60 6.36 15.07
CA LEU A 206 19.26 7.76 15.34
C LEU A 206 17.97 7.88 16.14
N PRO A 207 17.92 8.70 17.21
CA PRO A 207 16.70 8.89 18.01
C PRO A 207 15.50 9.36 17.19
N VAL A 208 15.72 10.26 16.21
CA VAL A 208 14.68 10.79 15.33
C VAL A 208 14.04 9.67 14.50
N THR A 209 14.84 8.77 13.95
CA THR A 209 14.34 7.64 13.16
C THR A 209 13.57 6.65 14.02
N LYS A 210 14.03 6.36 15.24
CA LYS A 210 13.28 5.54 16.20
C LYS A 210 11.93 6.18 16.53
N LEU A 211 11.94 7.49 16.83
CA LEU A 211 10.71 8.23 17.12
C LEU A 211 9.73 8.20 15.95
N LEU A 212 10.22 8.32 14.72
CA LEU A 212 9.40 8.20 13.51
C LEU A 212 8.73 6.83 13.44
N TYR A 213 9.47 5.72 13.56
CA TYR A 213 8.90 4.37 13.48
C TYR A 213 7.93 4.08 14.65
N VAL A 214 8.28 4.46 15.86
CA VAL A 214 7.42 4.25 17.04
C VAL A 214 6.19 5.15 16.95
N GLY A 215 6.33 6.43 16.65
CA GLY A 215 5.23 7.37 16.56
C GLY A 215 4.22 6.99 15.46
N THR A 216 4.70 6.66 14.26
CA THR A 216 3.84 6.22 13.16
C THR A 216 3.14 4.90 13.48
N SER A 217 3.81 3.96 14.14
CA SER A 217 3.22 2.69 14.56
C SER A 217 2.13 2.87 15.62
N LEU A 218 2.33 3.78 16.58
CA LEU A 218 1.32 4.09 17.59
C LEU A 218 0.07 4.71 16.96
N VAL A 219 0.23 5.59 15.97
CA VAL A 219 -0.91 6.15 15.23
C VAL A 219 -1.69 5.06 14.48
N VAL A 220 -1.01 4.17 13.78
CA VAL A 220 -1.66 3.06 13.06
C VAL A 220 -2.34 2.11 14.04
N LEU A 221 -1.70 1.77 15.16
CA LEU A 221 -2.30 0.94 16.21
C LEU A 221 -3.57 1.57 16.77
N PHE A 222 -3.51 2.86 17.13
CA PHE A 222 -4.67 3.60 17.62
C PHE A 222 -5.83 3.59 16.62
N LEU A 223 -5.55 3.91 15.35
CA LEU A 223 -6.57 3.92 14.30
C LEU A 223 -7.13 2.53 14.02
N THR A 224 -6.31 1.50 14.11
CA THR A 224 -6.76 0.11 13.94
C THR A 224 -7.71 -0.29 15.06
N VAL A 225 -7.37 0.00 16.31
CA VAL A 225 -8.26 -0.24 17.47
C VAL A 225 -9.55 0.55 17.32
N TYR A 226 -9.47 1.82 16.97
CA TYR A 226 -10.62 2.67 16.73
C TYR A 226 -11.54 2.09 15.63
N TRP A 227 -10.98 1.68 14.51
CA TRP A 227 -11.72 1.05 13.42
C TRP A 227 -12.43 -0.24 13.85
N ILE A 228 -11.76 -1.10 14.64
CA ILE A 228 -12.35 -2.33 15.18
C ILE A 228 -13.54 -1.99 16.10
N VAL A 229 -13.36 -1.06 17.03
CA VAL A 229 -14.40 -0.66 17.98
C VAL A 229 -15.64 -0.12 17.27
N ILE A 230 -15.45 0.83 16.32
CA ILE A 230 -16.56 1.38 15.53
C ILE A 230 -17.26 0.27 14.73
N GLY A 231 -16.51 -0.64 14.13
CA GLY A 231 -17.07 -1.78 13.40
C GLY A 231 -17.95 -2.69 14.27
N LEU A 232 -17.50 -2.98 15.49
CA LEU A 232 -18.26 -3.79 16.47
C LEU A 232 -19.52 -3.06 16.92
N MET A 233 -19.43 -1.77 17.24
CA MET A 233 -20.59 -0.96 17.65
C MET A 233 -21.65 -0.91 16.56
N THR A 234 -21.25 -0.61 15.31
CA THR A 234 -22.17 -0.57 14.18
C THR A 234 -22.84 -1.92 13.91
N LYS A 235 -22.10 -3.03 14.10
CA LYS A 235 -22.68 -4.38 13.95
C LYS A 235 -23.73 -4.65 15.05
N GLN A 236 -23.47 -4.25 16.29
CA GLN A 236 -24.43 -4.39 17.40
C GLN A 236 -25.69 -3.55 17.18
N GLU A 237 -25.55 -2.29 16.73
CA GLU A 237 -26.70 -1.43 16.44
C GLU A 237 -27.58 -2.01 15.33
N LYS A 238 -26.98 -2.51 14.26
CA LYS A 238 -27.72 -3.19 13.19
C LYS A 238 -28.44 -4.43 13.69
N ALA A 239 -27.81 -5.24 14.54
CA ALA A 239 -28.43 -6.41 15.11
C ALA A 239 -29.61 -6.04 16.05
N ARG A 240 -29.48 -4.99 16.87
CA ARG A 240 -30.56 -4.46 17.70
C ARG A 240 -31.71 -3.95 16.87
N ALA A 241 -31.45 -3.15 15.85
CA ALA A 241 -32.47 -2.64 14.95
C ALA A 241 -33.23 -3.77 14.23
N ALA A 242 -32.52 -4.79 13.74
CA ALA A 242 -33.12 -5.98 13.14
C ALA A 242 -34.01 -6.75 14.12
N ALA A 243 -33.58 -6.92 15.38
CA ALA A 243 -34.36 -7.60 16.42
C ALA A 243 -35.64 -6.82 16.76
N ILE A 244 -35.58 -5.48 16.84
CA ILE A 244 -36.75 -4.62 17.09
C ILE A 244 -37.74 -4.74 15.93
N ALA A 245 -37.25 -4.65 14.67
CA ALA A 245 -38.10 -4.80 13.49
C ALA A 245 -38.76 -6.18 13.39
N ALA A 246 -38.04 -7.26 13.76
CA ALA A 246 -38.60 -8.61 13.82
C ALA A 246 -39.68 -8.75 14.89
N ARG A 247 -39.51 -8.13 16.06
CA ARG A 247 -40.52 -8.09 17.14
C ARG A 247 -41.78 -7.32 16.69
N ALA A 248 -41.62 -6.17 16.06
CA ALA A 248 -42.75 -5.38 15.53
C ALA A 248 -43.56 -6.15 14.50
N LYS A 249 -42.91 -6.92 13.62
CA LYS A 249 -43.62 -7.79 12.65
C LYS A 249 -44.32 -8.98 13.30
N ARG A 250 -43.87 -9.46 14.44
CA ARG A 250 -44.51 -10.58 15.19
C ARG A 250 -45.67 -10.14 16.09
N GLN A 251 -45.89 -8.85 16.31
CA GLN A 251 -47.06 -8.29 16.95
C GLN A 251 -48.10 -7.90 15.87
N PRO A 252 -48.87 -8.84 15.34
CA PRO A 252 -49.94 -8.47 14.43
C PRO A 252 -51.06 -7.85 15.26
N GLN A 253 -51.40 -6.59 14.95
CA GLN A 253 -52.73 -5.98 15.10
C GLN A 253 -53.66 -6.61 16.19
N ARG A 254 -53.24 -6.60 17.46
CA ARG A 254 -54.16 -6.89 18.55
C ARG A 254 -55.06 -5.71 18.92
N LEU A 255 -55.14 -4.68 18.09
CA LEU A 255 -55.96 -3.49 18.33
C LEU A 255 -56.79 -3.17 17.08
N SER A 256 -57.67 -4.09 16.72
CA SER A 256 -58.91 -3.70 16.05
C SER A 256 -59.97 -3.61 17.15
N PRO A 257 -60.37 -2.43 17.64
CA PRO A 257 -61.57 -2.33 18.45
C PRO A 257 -62.77 -2.62 17.55
N ASN A 258 -63.50 -3.67 17.88
CA ASN A 258 -64.77 -4.02 17.35
C ASN A 258 -65.69 -2.77 17.40
N ARG A 259 -65.87 -2.05 16.27
CA ARG A 259 -66.96 -1.07 16.13
C ARG A 259 -68.21 -1.84 15.83
N ARG A 260 -69.04 -2.01 16.81
CA ARG A 260 -70.47 -2.15 16.65
C ARG A 260 -71.10 -0.76 16.79
#